data_19211ccc31a899258662647a4bf9906d
#
_entry.id   19211ccc31a899258662647a4bf9906d
#
_cell.length_a   1.000
_cell.length_b   1.000
_cell.length_c   1.000
_cell.angle_alpha   90.00
_cell.angle_beta   90.00
_cell.angle_gamma   90.00
#
_symmetry.space_group_name_H-M   'P 1'
#
loop_
_entity.id
_entity.type
_entity.pdbx_description
1 polymer ?
#
loop_
_entity_poly.entity_id
_entity_poly.type
_entity_poly.pdbx_seq_one_letter_code
_entity_poly.pdbx_strand_id
1 'polypeptide(L)'
;MTMQAVVTMGQGGYEQLAWRQVPRPRPGPGEVLLQVLAAGVNNTDINTRVGWYGAAAQDTSAGAPPPTEATLSGWQGATPFPLIQGADCCGRVVARGAGV
;
A
#
# COMPACT_ATOMS: atom_id res chain seq x y z
N MET A 1 -1.82 -15.36 -14.94
CA MET A 1 -3.16 -14.84 -14.69
C MET A 1 -3.06 -13.43 -14.16
N THR A 2 -3.95 -12.55 -14.58
CA THR A 2 -3.88 -11.13 -14.23
C THR A 2 -5.13 -10.69 -13.47
N MET A 3 -5.04 -9.53 -12.87
CA MET A 3 -6.15 -8.86 -12.22
C MET A 3 -6.05 -7.36 -12.49
N GLN A 4 -7.14 -6.66 -12.24
CA GLN A 4 -7.14 -5.21 -12.35
C GLN A 4 -6.90 -4.58 -10.99
N ALA A 5 -6.16 -3.49 -10.97
CA ALA A 5 -5.86 -2.77 -9.75
C ALA A 5 -5.67 -1.28 -10.02
N VAL A 6 -5.92 -0.48 -9.00
CA VAL A 6 -5.53 0.92 -8.99
C VAL A 6 -4.11 0.98 -8.47
N VAL A 7 -3.21 1.47 -9.30
CA VAL A 7 -1.78 1.55 -8.98
C VAL A 7 -1.42 3.01 -8.79
N THR A 8 -0.77 3.32 -7.68
CA THR A 8 -0.19 4.64 -7.44
C THR A 8 1.19 4.65 -8.05
N MET A 9 1.37 5.47 -9.08
CA MET A 9 2.59 5.46 -9.89
C MET A 9 3.71 6.28 -9.26
N GLY A 10 3.39 7.21 -8.40
CA GLY A 10 4.35 8.07 -7.73
C GLY A 10 3.66 9.03 -6.80
N GLN A 11 4.42 9.92 -6.20
CA GLN A 11 3.87 10.97 -5.36
C GLN A 11 3.18 12.03 -6.22
N GLY A 12 2.07 12.55 -5.74
CA GLY A 12 1.38 13.62 -6.43
C GLY A 12 -0.12 13.58 -6.22
N GLY A 13 -0.84 14.17 -7.14
CA GLY A 13 -2.28 14.24 -7.13
C GLY A 13 -2.93 13.02 -7.76
N TYR A 14 -4.16 13.16 -8.16
CA TYR A 14 -4.94 12.05 -8.72
C TYR A 14 -4.35 11.53 -10.03
N GLU A 15 -3.57 12.33 -10.73
CA GLU A 15 -2.91 11.92 -11.96
C GLU A 15 -1.93 10.76 -11.74
N GLN A 16 -1.53 10.52 -10.50
CA GLN A 16 -0.67 9.39 -10.15
C GLN A 16 -1.42 8.08 -9.99
N LEU A 17 -2.73 8.11 -9.98
CA LEU A 17 -3.53 6.89 -9.87
C LEU A 17 -3.80 6.34 -11.27
N ALA A 18 -3.47 5.07 -11.48
CA ALA A 18 -3.66 4.42 -12.76
C ALA A 18 -4.43 3.12 -12.59
N TRP A 19 -5.43 2.92 -13.45
CA TRP A 19 -6.15 1.66 -13.53
C TRP A 19 -5.36 0.72 -14.44
N ARG A 20 -4.84 -0.34 -13.85
CA ARG A 20 -3.92 -1.22 -14.59
C ARG A 20 -4.24 -2.67 -14.38
N GLN A 21 -3.82 -3.46 -15.35
CA GLN A 21 -3.83 -4.90 -15.26
C GLN A 21 -2.46 -5.35 -14.73
N VAL A 22 -2.48 -6.12 -13.66
CA VAL A 22 -1.26 -6.55 -12.95
C VAL A 22 -1.31 -8.05 -12.75
N PRO A 23 -0.17 -8.71 -12.51
CA PRO A 23 -0.17 -10.13 -12.20
C PRO A 23 -0.98 -10.42 -10.92
N ARG A 24 -1.76 -11.49 -10.95
CA ARG A 24 -2.46 -11.94 -9.74
C ARG A 24 -1.42 -12.52 -8.78
N PRO A 25 -1.41 -12.08 -7.52
CA PRO A 25 -0.48 -12.64 -6.54
C PRO A 25 -0.82 -14.08 -6.21
N ARG A 26 0.17 -14.81 -5.72
CA ARG A 26 0.00 -16.17 -5.21
C ARG A 26 0.30 -16.17 -3.71
N PRO A 27 -0.49 -16.91 -2.91
CA PRO A 27 -0.21 -16.98 -1.48
C PRO A 27 1.06 -17.80 -1.24
N GLY A 28 1.99 -17.23 -0.49
CA GLY A 28 3.17 -17.93 -0.02
C GLY A 28 2.88 -18.75 1.24
N PRO A 29 3.89 -19.39 1.82
CA PRO A 29 3.72 -20.16 3.06
C PRO A 29 3.14 -19.28 4.16
N GLY A 30 2.10 -19.76 4.84
CA GLY A 30 1.43 -19.01 5.90
C GLY A 30 0.53 -17.89 5.43
N GLU A 31 0.30 -17.77 4.13
CA GLU A 31 -0.52 -16.71 3.55
C GLU A 31 -1.79 -17.24 2.93
N VAL A 32 -2.76 -16.35 2.77
CA VAL A 32 -3.97 -16.62 2.02
C VAL A 32 -4.13 -15.59 0.92
N LEU A 33 -4.82 -15.99 -0.14
CA LEU A 33 -5.23 -15.06 -1.19
C LEU A 33 -6.68 -14.69 -0.98
N LEU A 34 -6.95 -13.39 -0.89
CA LEU A 34 -8.30 -12.88 -0.73
C LEU A 34 -8.81 -12.32 -2.05
N GLN A 35 -10.04 -12.68 -2.38
CA GLN A 35 -10.81 -11.95 -3.37
C GLN A 35 -11.43 -10.75 -2.66
N VAL A 36 -11.01 -9.55 -3.01
CA VAL A 36 -11.46 -8.34 -2.34
C VAL A 36 -12.91 -8.05 -2.75
N LEU A 37 -13.77 -7.89 -1.77
CA LEU A 37 -15.17 -7.54 -1.97
C LEU A 37 -15.44 -6.08 -1.65
N ALA A 38 -14.68 -5.52 -0.71
CA ALA A 38 -14.75 -4.12 -0.34
C ALA A 38 -13.44 -3.71 0.33
N ALA A 39 -13.09 -2.46 0.17
CA ALA A 39 -11.90 -1.91 0.81
C ALA A 39 -12.17 -0.46 1.18
N GLY A 40 -11.74 -0.07 2.36
CA GLY A 40 -11.85 1.32 2.81
C GLY A 40 -10.73 2.17 2.25
N VAL A 41 -10.98 3.44 2.12
CA VAL A 41 -9.97 4.44 1.81
C VAL A 41 -9.74 5.26 3.08
N ASN A 42 -8.50 5.40 3.47
CA ASN A 42 -8.13 6.05 4.71
C ASN A 42 -7.18 7.22 4.43
N ASN A 43 -7.03 8.09 5.42
CA ASN A 43 -6.13 9.23 5.29
C ASN A 43 -4.69 8.79 5.00
N THR A 44 -4.28 7.64 5.49
CA THR A 44 -2.96 7.11 5.22
C THR A 44 -2.72 6.85 3.73
N ASP A 45 -3.75 6.49 2.98
CA ASP A 45 -3.64 6.28 1.54
C ASP A 45 -3.35 7.59 0.82
N ILE A 46 -4.05 8.65 1.22
CA ILE A 46 -3.86 9.98 0.67
C ILE A 46 -2.47 10.50 1.07
N ASN A 47 -2.11 10.36 2.32
CA ASN A 47 -0.83 10.84 2.85
C ASN A 47 0.35 10.15 2.17
N THR A 48 0.23 8.87 1.88
CA THR A 48 1.26 8.14 1.16
C THR A 48 1.44 8.70 -0.25
N ARG A 49 0.33 8.92 -0.95
CA ARG A 49 0.39 9.42 -2.33
C ARG A 49 0.92 10.84 -2.39
N VAL A 50 0.56 11.71 -1.45
CA VAL A 50 1.04 13.10 -1.46
C VAL A 50 2.42 13.26 -0.84
N GLY A 51 3.00 12.19 -0.33
CA GLY A 51 4.37 12.23 0.17
C GLY A 51 4.51 12.62 1.63
N TRP A 52 3.45 12.55 2.40
CA TRP A 52 3.47 12.92 3.81
C TRP A 52 4.51 12.16 4.62
N TYR A 53 4.60 10.84 4.38
CA TYR A 53 5.52 9.99 5.14
C TYR A 53 6.95 10.05 4.63
N GLY A 54 7.14 10.52 3.40
CA GLY A 54 8.47 10.62 2.81
C GLY A 54 9.10 11.97 3.06
N ALA A 55 9.13 12.80 2.03
CA ALA A 55 9.81 14.08 2.06
C ALA A 55 9.28 15.00 3.17
N ALA A 56 7.98 15.00 3.40
CA ALA A 56 7.39 15.87 4.40
C ALA A 56 7.85 15.52 5.80
N ALA A 57 7.93 14.24 6.12
CA ALA A 57 8.37 13.79 7.42
C ALA A 57 9.83 14.11 7.67
N GLN A 58 10.63 14.11 6.63
CA GLN A 58 12.03 14.44 6.73
C GLN A 58 12.28 15.95 6.79
N ASP A 59 11.40 16.70 6.18
CA ASP A 59 11.57 18.14 6.05
C ASP A 59 11.11 18.91 7.27
N THR A 60 10.41 18.29 8.16
CA THR A 60 9.97 18.92 9.40
C THR A 60 11.03 18.78 10.48
N SER A 61 12.23 19.14 10.14
CA SER A 61 13.35 19.00 11.04
C SER A 61 13.13 19.62 12.41
N ALA A 62 12.35 20.66 12.47
CA ALA A 62 12.08 21.36 13.71
C ALA A 62 11.12 20.64 14.64
N GLY A 63 10.61 19.53 14.29
CA GLY A 63 9.65 18.84 15.12
C GLY A 63 9.36 17.44 14.68
N ALA A 64 10.08 17.00 13.68
CA ALA A 64 9.86 15.65 13.18
C ALA A 64 10.24 14.65 14.27
N PRO A 65 9.31 13.81 14.71
CA PRO A 65 9.68 12.76 15.62
C PRO A 65 10.62 11.78 14.92
N PRO A 66 11.45 11.08 15.67
CA PRO A 66 12.24 10.00 15.08
C PRO A 66 11.31 8.94 14.48
N PRO A 67 11.79 8.13 13.55
CA PRO A 67 10.98 7.08 12.96
C PRO A 67 10.40 6.19 14.04
N THR A 68 9.12 5.91 13.93
CA THR A 68 8.43 4.99 14.82
C THR A 68 8.52 3.57 14.25
N GLU A 69 8.11 2.60 15.05
CA GLU A 69 8.05 1.24 14.56
C GLU A 69 7.11 1.10 13.36
N ALA A 70 6.02 1.83 13.35
CA ALA A 70 5.13 1.85 12.21
C ALA A 70 5.84 2.34 10.96
N THR A 71 6.65 3.38 11.10
CA THR A 71 7.48 3.89 10.01
C THR A 71 8.48 2.84 9.57
N LEU A 72 9.11 2.18 10.52
CA LEU A 72 10.13 1.18 10.22
C LEU A 72 9.54 -0.07 9.58
N SER A 73 8.32 -0.43 9.93
CA SER A 73 7.71 -1.68 9.45
C SER A 73 7.05 -1.54 8.08
N GLY A 74 6.60 -0.37 7.70
CA GLY A 74 5.90 -0.23 6.43
C GLY A 74 5.77 1.19 5.92
N TRP A 75 6.08 2.15 6.74
CA TRP A 75 5.84 3.56 6.45
C TRP A 75 7.13 4.34 6.44
N GLN A 76 8.20 3.70 6.04
CA GLN A 76 9.51 4.31 6.02
C GLN A 76 9.58 5.42 4.98
N GLY A 77 10.55 6.31 5.18
CA GLY A 77 10.64 7.53 4.43
C GLY A 77 10.54 7.42 2.92
N ALA A 78 11.13 6.42 2.34
CA ALA A 78 11.04 6.22 0.89
C ALA A 78 9.95 5.19 0.58
N THR A 79 8.78 5.66 0.19
CA THR A 79 7.71 4.77 -0.25
C THR A 79 8.05 4.27 -1.67
N PRO A 80 8.12 2.95 -1.88
CA PRO A 80 8.41 2.43 -3.20
C PRO A 80 7.20 2.57 -4.12
N PHE A 81 7.40 3.18 -5.27
CA PHE A 81 6.39 3.26 -6.31
C PHE A 81 6.87 2.48 -7.54
N PRO A 82 5.98 1.92 -8.34
CA PRO A 82 4.53 1.92 -8.21
C PRO A 82 4.04 1.04 -7.05
N LEU A 83 2.88 1.36 -6.51
CA LEU A 83 2.36 0.73 -5.30
C LEU A 83 0.86 0.54 -5.41
N ILE A 84 0.37 -0.62 -5.05
CA ILE A 84 -1.06 -0.84 -4.83
C ILE A 84 -1.33 -0.57 -3.37
N GLN A 85 -2.07 0.51 -3.10
CA GLN A 85 -2.28 0.99 -1.75
C GLN A 85 -3.48 0.35 -1.08
N GLY A 86 -3.54 0.50 0.22
CA GLY A 86 -4.64 0.08 1.03
C GLY A 86 -4.16 -0.65 2.26
N ALA A 87 -4.85 -0.43 3.37
CA ALA A 87 -4.50 -1.03 4.65
C ALA A 87 -5.61 -1.93 5.19
N ASP A 88 -6.76 -1.96 4.56
CA ASP A 88 -7.87 -2.80 4.98
C ASP A 88 -8.65 -3.35 3.79
N CYS A 89 -9.33 -4.44 4.04
CA CYS A 89 -10.24 -4.99 3.05
C CYS A 89 -11.21 -5.96 3.73
N CYS A 90 -12.34 -6.17 3.08
CA CYS A 90 -13.22 -7.28 3.35
C CYS A 90 -13.17 -8.20 2.13
N GLY A 91 -12.88 -9.47 2.33
CA GLY A 91 -12.71 -10.36 1.21
C GLY A 91 -13.02 -11.81 1.55
N ARG A 92 -12.96 -12.63 0.52
CA ARG A 92 -13.17 -14.08 0.63
C ARG A 92 -11.84 -14.77 0.35
N VAL A 93 -11.49 -15.73 1.18
CA VAL A 93 -10.32 -16.56 0.93
C VAL A 93 -10.62 -17.45 -0.28
N VAL A 94 -9.81 -17.34 -1.32
CA VAL A 94 -9.96 -18.13 -2.54
C VAL A 94 -8.80 -19.09 -2.77
N ALA A 95 -7.70 -18.89 -2.07
CA ALA A 95 -6.56 -19.79 -2.10
C ALA A 95 -5.75 -19.63 -0.81
N ARG A 96 -4.99 -20.64 -0.48
CA ARG A 96 -4.12 -20.62 0.70
C ARG A 96 -2.78 -21.23 0.35
N GLY A 97 -1.73 -20.71 1.00
CA GLY A 97 -0.40 -21.26 0.89
C GLY A 97 -0.18 -22.43 1.82
N ALA A 98 1.02 -22.96 1.81
CA ALA A 98 1.39 -24.07 2.67
C ALA A 98 1.29 -23.67 4.14
N GLY A 99 0.83 -24.59 4.98
CA GLY A 99 0.73 -24.37 6.41
C GLY A 99 -0.51 -23.63 6.88
N VAL A 100 -1.43 -23.36 5.98
CA VAL A 100 -2.68 -22.69 6.32
C VAL A 100 -3.85 -23.66 6.25
#